data_45d260662d2e37411d370adb932e2c47
#
_entry.id   45d260662d2e37411d370adb932e2c47
#
_cell.length_a   1.000
_cell.length_b   1.000
_cell.length_c   1.000
_cell.angle_alpha   90.00
_cell.angle_beta   90.00
_cell.angle_gamma   90.00
#
_symmetry.space_group_name_H-M   'P 1'
#
loop_
_entity.id
_entity.type
_entity.pdbx_description
1 polymer ?
#
loop_
_entity_poly.entity_id
_entity_poly.type
_entity_poly.pdbx_seq_one_letter_code
_entity_poly.pdbx_strand_id
1 'polypeptide(L)'
;MMRRPKYLILISVLIPCVVLAPPPPAVIGAGDAVQRFSMVVGANYGGPGRPRLRYAVSDARAILRTLSDLGGVDAANAVLLVEPGKAQFAEAMADLQKRIIRAADETRRVEFIFYYSGHSDEEGILLGREKVGYRDIRRGIEGMPADVRIAILDSCSSGAFTRMKGGRAHTPFMVDSSYSMKGYAFLTSSSADEASQESERLRGSFFTNALVSGLRGAADLNDDRRVTLSEAYQFAYHETLARTEKTYAGPQHPNYHISMTGTGDVVITDIRGRTSFLSIDRPVRGRLSIRDGKGALVAEITKHAGRSLTLALDEGRYTVLRENEGKLFQAEVAVRKNARVTVRDEMFS
;
A
#
# COMPACT_ATOMS: atom_id res chain seq x y z
N MET A 1 -34.58 70.73 -58.04
CA MET A 1 -34.98 69.75 -57.04
C MET A 1 -33.74 68.82 -56.78
N MET A 2 -32.83 69.22 -55.81
CA MET A 2 -31.53 68.56 -55.58
C MET A 2 -31.68 67.66 -54.41
N ARG A 3 -31.45 66.35 -54.57
CA ARG A 3 -31.37 65.35 -53.48
C ARG A 3 -29.96 65.33 -52.88
N ARG A 4 -29.84 65.54 -51.55
CA ARG A 4 -28.60 65.43 -50.79
C ARG A 4 -28.33 63.95 -50.45
N PRO A 5 -27.07 63.45 -50.52
CA PRO A 5 -26.72 62.13 -50.11
C PRO A 5 -26.59 62.05 -48.57
N LYS A 6 -27.15 60.99 -47.97
CA LYS A 6 -26.98 60.66 -46.57
C LYS A 6 -25.68 59.83 -46.38
N TYR A 7 -24.70 60.40 -45.70
CA TYR A 7 -23.51 59.63 -45.28
C TYR A 7 -23.82 58.83 -44.01
N LEU A 8 -23.65 57.52 -44.11
CA LEU A 8 -23.75 56.60 -43.00
C LEU A 8 -22.30 56.48 -42.32
N ILE A 9 -22.16 56.99 -41.13
CA ILE A 9 -20.92 56.88 -40.38
C ILE A 9 -20.92 55.51 -39.64
N LEU A 10 -20.06 54.57 -40.06
CA LEU A 10 -19.84 53.32 -39.39
C LEU A 10 -18.85 53.56 -38.25
N ILE A 11 -19.29 53.48 -37.00
CA ILE A 11 -18.42 53.54 -35.82
C ILE A 11 -17.96 52.12 -35.53
N SER A 12 -16.69 51.80 -35.84
CA SER A 12 -16.05 50.57 -35.43
C SER A 12 -15.65 50.65 -33.96
N VAL A 13 -16.36 49.89 -33.13
CA VAL A 13 -15.98 49.71 -31.71
C VAL A 13 -14.90 48.61 -31.63
N LEU A 14 -13.66 49.00 -31.42
CA LEU A 14 -12.58 48.08 -31.09
C LEU A 14 -12.74 47.64 -29.62
N ILE A 15 -13.13 46.35 -29.40
CA ILE A 15 -13.14 45.75 -28.10
C ILE A 15 -11.71 45.24 -27.82
N PRO A 16 -11.00 45.72 -26.78
CA PRO A 16 -9.69 45.20 -26.45
C PRO A 16 -9.84 43.79 -25.89
N CYS A 17 -9.26 42.81 -26.57
CA CYS A 17 -9.15 41.42 -26.08
C CYS A 17 -8.12 41.39 -24.94
N VAL A 18 -8.59 41.40 -23.71
CA VAL A 18 -7.74 41.20 -22.52
C VAL A 18 -7.35 39.71 -22.48
N VAL A 19 -6.14 39.38 -22.90
CA VAL A 19 -5.56 38.05 -22.71
C VAL A 19 -5.19 37.93 -21.24
N LEU A 20 -6.03 37.26 -20.45
CA LEU A 20 -5.63 36.85 -19.10
C LEU A 20 -4.50 35.80 -19.21
N ALA A 21 -3.33 36.14 -18.73
CA ALA A 21 -2.25 35.18 -18.57
C ALA A 21 -2.70 34.07 -17.60
N PRO A 22 -2.37 32.79 -17.84
CA PRO A 22 -2.68 31.73 -16.92
C PRO A 22 -1.99 32.02 -15.57
N PRO A 23 -2.64 31.70 -14.43
CA PRO A 23 -2.01 31.88 -13.14
C PRO A 23 -0.73 31.05 -13.07
N PRO A 24 0.33 31.56 -12.41
CA PRO A 24 1.55 30.80 -12.22
C PRO A 24 1.24 29.49 -11.46
N PRO A 25 1.96 28.37 -11.77
CA PRO A 25 1.76 27.14 -11.05
C PRO A 25 1.95 27.40 -9.55
N ALA A 26 1.02 26.91 -8.73
CA ALA A 26 1.11 27.01 -7.29
C ALA A 26 2.44 26.40 -6.86
N VAL A 27 3.33 27.21 -6.31
CA VAL A 27 4.55 26.74 -5.63
C VAL A 27 4.06 26.01 -4.39
N ILE A 28 4.13 24.67 -4.40
CA ILE A 28 3.89 23.87 -3.20
C ILE A 28 4.99 24.27 -2.22
N GLY A 29 4.63 25.05 -1.23
CA GLY A 29 5.54 25.51 -0.19
C GLY A 29 6.07 24.29 0.59
N ALA A 30 7.29 24.35 1.08
CA ALA A 30 7.96 23.32 1.89
C ALA A 30 7.17 22.88 3.15
N GLY A 31 6.04 23.55 3.47
CA GLY A 31 5.16 23.26 4.61
C GLY A 31 4.05 22.25 4.37
N ASP A 32 3.87 21.69 3.16
CA ASP A 32 2.81 20.74 2.84
C ASP A 32 3.31 19.28 2.71
N ALA A 33 4.58 19.02 3.00
CA ALA A 33 5.16 17.69 2.91
C ALA A 33 4.67 16.79 4.04
N VAL A 34 4.16 15.60 3.68
CA VAL A 34 3.88 14.51 4.60
C VAL A 34 5.19 13.82 4.97
N GLN A 35 5.53 13.77 6.25
CA GLN A 35 6.68 13.00 6.73
C GLN A 35 6.21 11.66 7.28
N ARG A 36 6.76 10.58 6.72
CA ARG A 36 6.39 9.21 7.07
C ARG A 36 7.49 8.50 7.83
N PHE A 37 7.07 7.83 8.89
CA PHE A 37 7.90 6.94 9.70
C PHE A 37 7.37 5.52 9.58
N SER A 38 8.28 4.55 9.59
CA SER A 38 7.88 3.14 9.61
C SER A 38 8.70 2.33 10.59
N MET A 39 8.03 1.40 11.26
CA MET A 39 8.65 0.31 12.01
C MET A 39 8.15 -1.02 11.47
N VAL A 40 9.04 -1.79 10.90
CA VAL A 40 8.74 -3.05 10.22
C VAL A 40 9.46 -4.17 10.93
N VAL A 41 8.71 -5.18 11.36
CA VAL A 41 9.21 -6.29 12.18
C VAL A 41 8.94 -7.61 11.50
N GLY A 42 9.98 -8.44 11.35
CA GLY A 42 9.87 -9.82 10.86
C GLY A 42 10.47 -10.81 11.86
N ALA A 43 9.67 -11.78 12.31
CA ALA A 43 10.08 -12.78 13.28
C ALA A 43 9.65 -14.19 12.84
N ASN A 44 10.59 -14.98 12.30
CA ASN A 44 10.32 -16.37 11.92
C ASN A 44 10.24 -17.31 13.13
N TYR A 45 10.91 -16.96 14.23
CA TYR A 45 10.93 -17.78 15.44
C TYR A 45 9.94 -17.27 16.47
N GLY A 46 8.96 -18.10 16.82
CA GLY A 46 7.89 -17.80 17.79
C GLY A 46 8.00 -18.53 19.13
N GLY A 47 9.22 -19.00 19.47
CA GLY A 47 9.47 -19.71 20.72
C GLY A 47 9.41 -21.23 20.61
N PRO A 48 9.69 -21.95 21.73
CA PRO A 48 9.66 -23.41 21.77
C PRO A 48 8.27 -23.95 21.43
N GLY A 49 8.25 -25.12 20.77
CA GLY A 49 7.00 -25.82 20.43
C GLY A 49 6.23 -25.26 19.23
N ARG A 50 6.73 -24.19 18.59
CA ARG A 50 6.17 -23.65 17.36
C ARG A 50 7.08 -23.93 16.16
N PRO A 51 6.54 -24.33 15.00
CA PRO A 51 7.33 -24.48 13.79
C PRO A 51 7.93 -23.13 13.42
N ARG A 52 9.19 -23.12 12.95
CA ARG A 52 9.80 -21.89 12.47
C ARG A 52 9.15 -21.47 11.16
N LEU A 53 8.64 -20.24 11.08
CA LEU A 53 8.18 -19.64 9.83
C LEU A 53 9.36 -19.46 8.88
N ARG A 54 9.07 -19.44 7.59
CA ARG A 54 10.10 -19.31 6.55
C ARG A 54 10.19 -17.90 5.99
N TYR A 55 9.07 -17.19 5.99
CA TYR A 55 8.94 -15.99 5.18
C TYR A 55 8.65 -14.70 5.94
N ALA A 56 8.38 -14.72 7.23
CA ALA A 56 8.05 -13.52 7.99
C ALA A 56 9.11 -12.40 7.86
N VAL A 57 10.39 -12.75 7.87
CA VAL A 57 11.49 -11.79 7.66
C VAL A 57 11.55 -11.28 6.23
N SER A 58 11.28 -12.12 5.23
CA SER A 58 11.23 -11.70 3.82
C SER A 58 10.03 -10.80 3.54
N ASP A 59 8.89 -11.08 4.15
CA ASP A 59 7.67 -10.27 4.07
C ASP A 59 7.90 -8.87 4.64
N ALA A 60 8.52 -8.80 5.82
CA ALA A 60 8.91 -7.53 6.43
C ALA A 60 9.82 -6.69 5.50
N ARG A 61 10.82 -7.32 4.89
CA ARG A 61 11.69 -6.65 3.92
C ARG A 61 10.96 -6.20 2.67
N ALA A 62 9.99 -6.98 2.17
CA ALA A 62 9.20 -6.62 1.00
C ALA A 62 8.31 -5.40 1.27
N ILE A 63 7.64 -5.35 2.44
CA ILE A 63 6.84 -4.20 2.88
C ILE A 63 7.74 -2.96 3.02
N LEU A 64 8.86 -3.07 3.74
CA LEU A 64 9.75 -1.91 3.90
C LEU A 64 10.23 -1.35 2.56
N ARG A 65 10.68 -2.23 1.65
CA ARG A 65 11.08 -1.80 0.31
C ARG A 65 9.96 -1.09 -0.42
N THR A 66 8.73 -1.62 -0.38
CA THR A 66 7.58 -1.00 -1.04
C THR A 66 7.25 0.37 -0.45
N LEU A 67 7.31 0.52 0.88
CA LEU A 67 7.09 1.79 1.55
C LEU A 67 8.20 2.82 1.25
N SER A 68 9.45 2.37 1.17
CA SER A 68 10.57 3.25 0.81
C SER A 68 10.53 3.66 -0.67
N ASP A 69 10.19 2.73 -1.57
CA ASP A 69 10.17 2.99 -3.00
C ASP A 69 8.97 3.83 -3.44
N LEU A 70 7.80 3.60 -2.87
CA LEU A 70 6.52 4.11 -3.35
C LEU A 70 5.70 4.83 -2.27
N GLY A 71 5.98 4.56 -0.99
CA GLY A 71 5.22 5.09 0.14
C GLY A 71 5.83 6.35 0.77
N GLY A 72 6.90 6.92 0.21
CA GLY A 72 7.51 8.14 0.74
C GLY A 72 8.12 7.99 2.14
N VAL A 73 8.57 6.78 2.50
CA VAL A 73 9.31 6.54 3.75
C VAL A 73 10.81 6.66 3.46
N ASP A 74 11.42 7.72 3.95
CA ASP A 74 12.86 7.92 3.85
C ASP A 74 13.63 6.87 4.68
N ALA A 75 14.82 6.49 4.21
CA ALA A 75 15.68 5.53 4.91
C ALA A 75 15.98 5.95 6.35
N ALA A 76 16.14 7.26 6.60
CA ALA A 76 16.33 7.81 7.94
C ALA A 76 15.12 7.63 8.86
N ASN A 77 13.91 7.46 8.32
CA ASN A 77 12.66 7.32 9.05
C ASN A 77 12.14 5.87 9.08
N ALA A 78 12.91 4.94 8.55
CA ALA A 78 12.59 3.52 8.48
C ALA A 78 13.37 2.72 9.53
N VAL A 79 12.67 1.86 10.26
CA VAL A 79 13.28 0.88 11.19
C VAL A 79 12.86 -0.52 10.76
N LEU A 80 13.85 -1.38 10.48
CA LEU A 80 13.64 -2.81 10.25
C LEU A 80 14.19 -3.60 11.44
N LEU A 81 13.33 -4.36 12.07
CA LEU A 81 13.72 -5.31 13.11
C LEU A 81 13.59 -6.75 12.58
N VAL A 82 14.67 -7.49 12.63
CA VAL A 82 14.74 -8.88 12.20
C VAL A 82 15.01 -9.75 13.41
N GLU A 83 14.11 -10.68 13.71
CA GLU A 83 14.18 -11.56 14.89
C GLU A 83 14.45 -10.79 16.20
N PRO A 84 13.76 -9.67 16.49
CA PRO A 84 14.08 -8.89 17.69
C PRO A 84 13.62 -9.58 18.97
N GLY A 85 14.26 -9.25 20.08
CA GLY A 85 13.71 -9.46 21.42
C GLY A 85 12.77 -8.31 21.84
N LYS A 86 12.05 -8.51 22.95
CA LYS A 86 11.10 -7.53 23.48
C LYS A 86 11.77 -6.19 23.85
N ALA A 87 12.98 -6.24 24.41
CA ALA A 87 13.73 -5.02 24.77
C ALA A 87 14.09 -4.19 23.53
N GLN A 88 14.61 -4.83 22.48
CA GLN A 88 14.93 -4.16 21.22
C GLN A 88 13.69 -3.57 20.53
N PHE A 89 12.57 -4.29 20.59
CA PHE A 89 11.29 -3.77 20.09
C PHE A 89 10.86 -2.51 20.84
N ALA A 90 10.92 -2.53 22.19
CA ALA A 90 10.52 -1.39 23.02
C ALA A 90 11.46 -0.18 22.81
N GLU A 91 12.76 -0.40 22.69
CA GLU A 91 13.75 0.66 22.41
C GLU A 91 13.49 1.32 21.05
N ALA A 92 13.23 0.53 20.00
CA ALA A 92 12.93 1.05 18.67
C ALA A 92 11.64 1.88 18.64
N MET A 93 10.59 1.43 19.37
CA MET A 93 9.34 2.20 19.51
C MET A 93 9.60 3.54 20.21
N ALA A 94 10.37 3.55 21.31
CA ALA A 94 10.69 4.77 22.06
C ALA A 94 11.58 5.73 21.26
N ASP A 95 12.52 5.22 20.47
CA ASP A 95 13.37 6.05 19.60
C ASP A 95 12.53 6.69 18.49
N LEU A 96 11.71 5.92 17.82
CA LEU A 96 10.79 6.45 16.80
C LEU A 96 9.85 7.50 17.37
N GLN A 97 9.31 7.30 18.58
CA GLN A 97 8.46 8.29 19.22
C GLN A 97 9.18 9.62 19.40
N LYS A 98 10.43 9.62 19.87
CA LYS A 98 11.25 10.84 20.02
C LYS A 98 11.49 11.53 18.67
N ARG A 99 11.73 10.75 17.62
CA ARG A 99 11.95 11.28 16.26
C ARG A 99 10.68 11.88 15.67
N ILE A 100 9.54 11.24 15.88
CA ILE A 100 8.22 11.71 15.45
C ILE A 100 7.84 13.02 16.17
N ILE A 101 8.12 13.13 17.48
CA ILE A 101 7.90 14.40 18.24
C ILE A 101 8.64 15.54 17.57
N ARG A 102 9.93 15.37 17.24
CA ARG A 102 10.72 16.43 16.58
C ARG A 102 10.16 16.77 15.19
N ALA A 103 9.75 15.75 14.43
CA ALA A 103 9.18 15.96 13.11
C ALA A 103 7.83 16.70 13.14
N ALA A 104 7.00 16.44 14.14
CA ALA A 104 5.70 17.10 14.31
C ALA A 104 5.81 18.62 14.56
N ASP A 105 6.95 19.07 15.09
CA ASP A 105 7.25 20.52 15.26
C ASP A 105 7.68 21.18 13.94
N GLU A 106 8.15 20.40 12.95
CA GLU A 106 8.75 20.89 11.71
C GLU A 106 7.84 20.73 10.47
N THR A 107 6.85 19.83 10.53
CA THR A 107 6.01 19.48 9.39
C THR A 107 4.52 19.58 9.70
N ARG A 108 3.69 19.84 8.67
CA ARG A 108 2.23 19.93 8.83
C ARG A 108 1.56 18.59 9.06
N ARG A 109 2.17 17.48 8.63
CA ARG A 109 1.58 16.15 8.73
C ARG A 109 2.63 15.09 8.95
N VAL A 110 2.42 14.29 9.96
CA VAL A 110 3.25 13.11 10.27
C VAL A 110 2.40 11.85 10.21
N GLU A 111 2.92 10.83 9.55
CA GLU A 111 2.28 9.52 9.46
C GLU A 111 3.21 8.44 9.98
N PHE A 112 2.66 7.47 10.73
CA PHE A 112 3.40 6.34 11.28
C PHE A 112 2.78 5.03 10.80
N ILE A 113 3.62 4.15 10.23
CA ILE A 113 3.23 2.82 9.76
C ILE A 113 4.00 1.77 10.53
N PHE A 114 3.26 0.92 11.25
CA PHE A 114 3.77 -0.27 11.91
C PHE A 114 3.37 -1.51 11.12
N TYR A 115 4.34 -2.40 10.90
CA TYR A 115 4.10 -3.70 10.28
C TYR A 115 4.78 -4.79 11.09
N TYR A 116 4.08 -5.90 11.30
CA TYR A 116 4.60 -7.10 11.92
C TYR A 116 4.24 -8.32 11.08
N SER A 117 5.21 -9.19 10.81
CA SER A 117 5.00 -10.55 10.31
C SER A 117 5.69 -11.53 11.23
N GLY A 118 4.96 -12.56 11.69
CA GLY A 118 5.48 -13.52 12.63
C GLY A 118 4.42 -14.33 13.35
N HIS A 119 4.83 -15.04 14.39
CA HIS A 119 3.92 -15.76 15.25
C HIS A 119 3.17 -14.82 16.21
N SER A 120 1.94 -15.15 16.50
CA SER A 120 1.15 -14.55 17.56
C SER A 120 0.23 -15.57 18.21
N ASP A 121 -0.38 -15.20 19.30
CA ASP A 121 -1.47 -15.90 19.94
C ASP A 121 -2.61 -14.92 20.29
N GLU A 122 -3.59 -15.34 21.06
CA GLU A 122 -4.75 -14.53 21.43
C GLU A 122 -4.38 -13.28 22.25
N GLU A 123 -3.21 -13.25 22.89
CA GLU A 123 -2.79 -12.16 23.76
C GLU A 123 -1.83 -11.17 23.13
N GLY A 124 -1.04 -11.59 22.12
CA GLY A 124 -0.02 -10.72 21.54
C GLY A 124 0.88 -11.36 20.49
N ILE A 125 1.80 -10.56 19.96
CA ILE A 125 2.85 -10.99 19.04
C ILE A 125 3.99 -11.67 19.80
N LEU A 126 4.67 -12.61 19.13
CA LEU A 126 5.76 -13.39 19.70
C LEU A 126 7.09 -12.95 19.09
N LEU A 127 8.00 -12.55 19.94
CA LEU A 127 9.36 -12.15 19.60
C LEU A 127 10.32 -13.17 20.22
N GLY A 128 10.61 -14.24 19.48
CA GLY A 128 11.34 -15.38 20.02
C GLY A 128 10.57 -16.05 21.18
N ARG A 129 11.17 -16.07 22.37
CA ARG A 129 10.53 -16.62 23.59
C ARG A 129 9.68 -15.61 24.36
N GLU A 130 9.69 -14.36 23.94
CA GLU A 130 9.05 -13.27 24.63
C GLU A 130 7.74 -12.88 23.93
N LYS A 131 6.83 -12.27 24.67
CA LYS A 131 5.55 -11.79 24.17
C LYS A 131 5.40 -10.29 24.37
N VAL A 132 4.86 -9.60 23.36
CA VAL A 132 4.37 -8.22 23.47
C VAL A 132 2.86 -8.26 23.31
N GLY A 133 2.15 -7.89 24.38
CA GLY A 133 0.68 -7.94 24.40
C GLY A 133 0.04 -6.98 23.41
N TYR A 134 -1.09 -7.37 22.81
CA TYR A 134 -1.82 -6.52 21.87
C TYR A 134 -2.24 -5.17 22.48
N ARG A 135 -2.56 -5.15 23.78
CA ARG A 135 -2.88 -3.91 24.50
C ARG A 135 -1.71 -2.94 24.55
N ASP A 136 -0.48 -3.47 24.73
CA ASP A 136 0.73 -2.65 24.83
C ASP A 136 1.12 -2.12 23.44
N ILE A 137 1.03 -2.97 22.41
CA ILE A 137 1.24 -2.55 21.00
C ILE A 137 0.25 -1.45 20.62
N ARG A 138 -1.04 -1.66 20.89
CA ARG A 138 -2.09 -0.71 20.59
C ARG A 138 -1.85 0.62 21.29
N ARG A 139 -1.59 0.59 22.60
CA ARG A 139 -1.26 1.78 23.38
C ARG A 139 -0.04 2.52 22.82
N GLY A 140 1.01 1.78 22.45
CA GLY A 140 2.22 2.35 21.83
C GLY A 140 1.92 3.04 20.52
N ILE A 141 1.10 2.44 19.65
CA ILE A 141 0.71 2.99 18.35
C ILE A 141 -0.23 4.19 18.51
N GLU A 142 -1.29 4.07 19.33
CA GLU A 142 -2.23 5.17 19.58
C GLU A 142 -1.54 6.37 20.25
N GLY A 143 -0.52 6.11 21.07
CA GLY A 143 0.29 7.13 21.73
C GLY A 143 1.40 7.75 20.85
N MET A 144 1.60 7.29 19.62
CA MET A 144 2.52 7.96 18.69
C MET A 144 2.00 9.35 18.33
N PRO A 145 2.82 10.40 18.43
CA PRO A 145 2.40 11.77 18.14
C PRO A 145 2.41 12.04 16.62
N ALA A 146 1.71 11.19 15.87
CA ALA A 146 1.51 11.30 14.44
C ALA A 146 0.03 11.57 14.15
N ASP A 147 -0.27 12.27 13.05
CA ASP A 147 -1.66 12.54 12.63
C ASP A 147 -2.36 11.25 12.21
N VAL A 148 -1.66 10.38 11.48
CA VAL A 148 -2.16 9.08 11.04
C VAL A 148 -1.24 7.97 11.54
N ARG A 149 -1.84 6.93 12.12
CA ARG A 149 -1.16 5.73 12.59
C ARG A 149 -1.81 4.51 11.97
N ILE A 150 -1.00 3.70 11.28
CA ILE A 150 -1.46 2.49 10.62
C ILE A 150 -0.67 1.33 11.20
N ALA A 151 -1.36 0.29 11.66
CA ALA A 151 -0.74 -0.96 12.06
C ALA A 151 -1.26 -2.12 11.23
N ILE A 152 -0.33 -2.91 10.73
CA ILE A 152 -0.59 -4.07 9.88
C ILE A 152 0.05 -5.28 10.53
N LEU A 153 -0.75 -6.27 10.91
CA LEU A 153 -0.29 -7.49 11.55
C LEU A 153 -0.56 -8.70 10.65
N ASP A 154 0.49 -9.32 10.18
CA ASP A 154 0.46 -10.57 9.44
C ASP A 154 0.87 -11.73 10.35
N SER A 155 -0.10 -12.25 11.08
CA SER A 155 0.10 -13.33 12.05
C SER A 155 -1.19 -14.04 12.39
N CYS A 156 -1.10 -15.28 12.89
CA CYS A 156 -2.25 -16.07 13.34
C CYS A 156 -3.00 -15.36 14.47
N SER A 157 -4.32 -15.56 14.56
CA SER A 157 -5.16 -14.97 15.62
C SER A 157 -5.02 -13.44 15.76
N SER A 158 -4.47 -12.76 14.75
CA SER A 158 -4.26 -11.31 14.76
C SER A 158 -5.57 -10.52 14.82
N GLY A 159 -6.69 -11.13 14.41
CA GLY A 159 -8.03 -10.56 14.58
C GLY A 159 -8.42 -10.24 16.03
N ALA A 160 -7.79 -10.86 17.03
CA ALA A 160 -7.94 -10.47 18.42
C ALA A 160 -7.49 -9.02 18.68
N PHE A 161 -6.53 -8.52 17.90
CA PHE A 161 -6.07 -7.13 17.94
C PHE A 161 -7.16 -6.13 17.53
N THR A 162 -8.05 -6.49 16.61
CA THR A 162 -9.14 -5.63 16.12
C THR A 162 -10.42 -5.73 16.94
N ARG A 163 -10.61 -6.79 17.74
CA ARG A 163 -11.85 -7.06 18.53
C ARG A 163 -12.09 -6.14 19.73
N MET A 164 -11.24 -5.20 20.05
CA MET A 164 -11.46 -4.30 21.20
C MET A 164 -12.61 -3.35 20.89
N LYS A 165 -13.69 -3.45 21.72
CA LYS A 165 -14.95 -2.67 21.59
C LYS A 165 -14.72 -1.17 21.49
N GLY A 166 -15.33 -0.53 20.46
CA GLY A 166 -15.50 0.91 20.36
C GLY A 166 -15.05 1.49 19.01
N GLY A 167 -15.87 1.36 17.98
CA GLY A 167 -15.69 2.06 16.71
C GLY A 167 -16.88 1.79 15.78
N ARG A 168 -17.44 2.84 15.18
CA ARG A 168 -18.44 2.71 14.12
C ARG A 168 -17.71 2.60 12.78
N ALA A 169 -18.09 1.59 11.97
CA ALA A 169 -17.67 1.52 10.58
C ALA A 169 -18.25 2.71 9.81
N HIS A 170 -17.40 3.56 9.25
CA HIS A 170 -17.79 4.58 8.29
C HIS A 170 -17.33 4.16 6.89
N THR A 171 -18.28 4.19 5.96
CA THR A 171 -17.98 4.04 4.53
C THR A 171 -17.24 5.30 4.06
N PRO A 172 -16.06 5.21 3.45
CA PRO A 172 -15.36 6.39 2.97
C PRO A 172 -16.15 7.08 1.85
N PHE A 173 -16.39 8.37 1.99
CA PHE A 173 -16.85 9.22 0.89
C PHE A 173 -15.62 9.68 0.10
N MET A 174 -15.64 9.48 -1.21
CA MET A 174 -14.56 9.90 -2.11
C MET A 174 -14.51 11.42 -2.26
N VAL A 175 -13.62 12.06 -1.50
CA VAL A 175 -13.17 13.44 -1.75
C VAL A 175 -11.66 13.47 -1.57
N ASP A 176 -10.98 14.03 -2.55
CA ASP A 176 -9.50 14.12 -2.64
C ASP A 176 -8.94 15.16 -1.64
N SER A 177 -8.96 14.81 -0.35
CA SER A 177 -8.38 15.63 0.71
C SER A 177 -7.72 14.78 1.79
N SER A 178 -6.68 14.03 1.41
CA SER A 178 -5.86 13.21 2.32
C SER A 178 -5.29 14.00 3.50
N TYR A 179 -5.14 15.32 3.34
CA TYR A 179 -4.52 16.21 4.33
C TYR A 179 -5.34 16.46 5.60
N SER A 180 -6.63 16.14 5.61
CA SER A 180 -7.49 16.37 6.78
C SER A 180 -7.71 15.11 7.64
N MET A 181 -7.25 13.94 7.20
CA MET A 181 -7.46 12.68 7.92
C MET A 181 -6.53 12.58 9.13
N LYS A 182 -7.10 12.28 10.29
CA LYS A 182 -6.38 12.00 11.55
C LYS A 182 -6.97 10.78 12.24
N GLY A 183 -6.11 9.99 12.90
CA GLY A 183 -6.56 8.85 13.65
C GLY A 183 -5.69 7.62 13.46
N TYR A 184 -6.28 6.44 13.58
CA TYR A 184 -5.55 5.19 13.42
C TYR A 184 -6.36 4.14 12.63
N ALA A 185 -5.64 3.23 11.99
CA ALA A 185 -6.17 2.03 11.35
C ALA A 185 -5.34 0.81 11.76
N PHE A 186 -6.04 -0.27 12.07
CA PHE A 186 -5.45 -1.57 12.38
C PHE A 186 -5.95 -2.59 11.35
N LEU A 187 -5.02 -3.20 10.63
CA LEU A 187 -5.26 -4.25 9.65
C LEU A 187 -4.66 -5.55 10.16
N THR A 188 -5.36 -6.64 9.98
CA THR A 188 -4.88 -7.97 10.35
C THR A 188 -5.04 -8.95 9.20
N SER A 189 -4.12 -9.88 9.06
CA SER A 189 -4.13 -10.84 7.96
C SER A 189 -5.17 -11.93 8.09
N SER A 190 -5.70 -12.16 9.30
CA SER A 190 -6.67 -13.20 9.59
C SER A 190 -7.66 -12.76 10.66
N SER A 191 -8.81 -13.42 10.75
CA SER A 191 -9.72 -13.30 11.88
C SER A 191 -9.10 -13.92 13.14
N ALA A 192 -9.75 -13.72 14.31
CA ALA A 192 -9.17 -14.15 15.59
C ALA A 192 -8.99 -15.67 15.71
N ASP A 193 -9.81 -16.42 15.01
CA ASP A 193 -9.87 -17.89 15.08
C ASP A 193 -9.21 -18.56 13.87
N GLU A 194 -8.54 -17.77 13.00
CA GLU A 194 -7.92 -18.26 11.76
C GLU A 194 -6.40 -18.17 11.80
N ALA A 195 -5.76 -19.09 11.05
CA ALA A 195 -4.32 -19.06 10.84
C ALA A 195 -3.97 -18.16 9.66
N SER A 196 -2.96 -17.31 9.81
CA SER A 196 -2.25 -16.70 8.69
C SER A 196 -1.39 -17.74 8.00
N GLN A 197 -1.37 -17.74 6.68
CA GLN A 197 -0.77 -18.81 5.88
C GLN A 197 0.41 -18.31 5.05
N GLU A 198 1.47 -19.11 5.01
CA GLU A 198 2.62 -18.94 4.13
C GLU A 198 2.54 -19.88 2.92
N SER A 199 3.17 -19.51 1.82
CA SER A 199 3.23 -20.31 0.59
C SER A 199 4.66 -20.43 0.08
N GLU A 200 5.12 -21.67 -0.13
CA GLU A 200 6.41 -21.97 -0.76
C GLU A 200 6.48 -21.41 -2.19
N ARG A 201 5.36 -21.43 -2.91
CA ARG A 201 5.28 -20.90 -4.27
C ARG A 201 5.44 -19.38 -4.32
N LEU A 202 4.84 -18.68 -3.34
CA LEU A 202 4.94 -17.22 -3.19
C LEU A 202 6.26 -16.80 -2.55
N ARG A 203 6.86 -17.69 -1.74
CA ARG A 203 7.96 -17.39 -0.82
C ARG A 203 7.62 -16.24 0.11
N GLY A 204 6.41 -16.26 0.65
CA GLY A 204 5.82 -15.23 1.50
C GLY A 204 4.46 -15.66 2.01
N SER A 205 3.86 -14.83 2.86
CA SER A 205 2.47 -15.00 3.26
C SER A 205 1.51 -14.60 2.12
N PHE A 206 0.32 -15.17 2.11
CA PHE A 206 -0.71 -14.79 1.14
C PHE A 206 -1.13 -13.33 1.30
N PHE A 207 -1.34 -12.89 2.54
CA PHE A 207 -1.77 -11.53 2.83
C PHE A 207 -0.72 -10.49 2.46
N THR A 208 0.52 -10.65 2.92
CA THR A 208 1.58 -9.69 2.61
C THR A 208 1.89 -9.64 1.12
N ASN A 209 1.87 -10.80 0.43
CA ASN A 209 2.08 -10.82 -1.00
C ASN A 209 0.98 -10.05 -1.75
N ALA A 210 -0.29 -10.23 -1.36
CA ALA A 210 -1.41 -9.49 -1.90
C ALA A 210 -1.27 -7.98 -1.60
N LEU A 211 -0.95 -7.63 -0.37
CA LEU A 211 -0.78 -6.22 0.04
C LEU A 211 0.35 -5.53 -0.76
N VAL A 212 1.52 -6.16 -0.89
CA VAL A 212 2.65 -5.64 -1.69
C VAL A 212 2.27 -5.47 -3.15
N SER A 213 1.56 -6.44 -3.74
CA SER A 213 1.07 -6.36 -5.12
C SER A 213 0.11 -5.17 -5.30
N GLY A 214 -0.81 -5.00 -4.36
CA GLY A 214 -1.74 -3.88 -4.32
C GLY A 214 -1.03 -2.54 -4.25
N LEU A 215 -0.11 -2.38 -3.29
CA LEU A 215 0.67 -1.16 -3.07
C LEU A 215 1.57 -0.77 -4.24
N ARG A 216 1.96 -1.73 -5.10
CA ARG A 216 2.68 -1.46 -6.35
C ARG A 216 1.81 -0.96 -7.49
N GLY A 217 0.49 -0.82 -7.26
CA GLY A 217 -0.47 -0.28 -8.21
C GLY A 217 -1.58 -1.26 -8.62
N ALA A 218 -1.52 -2.54 -8.22
CA ALA A 218 -2.59 -3.49 -8.57
C ALA A 218 -3.93 -3.12 -7.91
N ALA A 219 -3.90 -2.43 -6.78
CA ALA A 219 -5.07 -1.96 -6.05
C ALA A 219 -5.60 -0.59 -6.52
N ASP A 220 -4.89 0.12 -7.39
CA ASP A 220 -5.34 1.41 -7.93
C ASP A 220 -6.62 1.23 -8.76
N LEU A 221 -7.77 1.38 -8.13
CA LEU A 221 -9.08 1.10 -8.73
C LEU A 221 -9.62 2.24 -9.60
N ASN A 222 -9.21 3.46 -9.35
CA ASN A 222 -9.69 4.67 -10.02
C ASN A 222 -8.72 5.19 -11.11
N ASP A 223 -7.56 4.51 -11.31
CA ASP A 223 -6.50 4.86 -12.25
C ASP A 223 -5.85 6.25 -11.97
N ASP A 224 -5.87 6.72 -10.71
CA ASP A 224 -5.26 8.00 -10.30
C ASP A 224 -3.76 7.88 -9.99
N ARG A 225 -3.20 6.67 -10.06
CA ARG A 225 -1.83 6.30 -9.75
C ARG A 225 -1.44 6.52 -8.29
N ARG A 226 -2.42 6.43 -7.41
CA ARG A 226 -2.25 6.35 -5.97
C ARG A 226 -2.91 5.08 -5.47
N VAL A 227 -2.43 4.56 -4.37
CA VAL A 227 -3.09 3.46 -3.68
C VAL A 227 -3.40 3.92 -2.28
N THR A 228 -4.67 4.02 -1.99
CA THR A 228 -5.20 4.40 -0.69
C THR A 228 -5.23 3.21 0.27
N LEU A 229 -5.42 3.49 1.56
CA LEU A 229 -5.56 2.45 2.58
C LEU A 229 -6.75 1.52 2.30
N SER A 230 -7.88 2.08 1.90
CA SER A 230 -9.09 1.31 1.57
C SER A 230 -8.88 0.43 0.35
N GLU A 231 -8.27 0.95 -0.71
CA GLU A 231 -7.96 0.18 -1.92
C GLU A 231 -6.97 -0.95 -1.63
N ALA A 232 -5.88 -0.66 -0.90
CA ALA A 232 -4.89 -1.65 -0.50
C ALA A 232 -5.52 -2.77 0.34
N TYR A 233 -6.37 -2.42 1.32
CA TYR A 233 -7.05 -3.41 2.14
C TYR A 233 -8.04 -4.26 1.34
N GLN A 234 -8.91 -3.65 0.54
CA GLN A 234 -9.89 -4.39 -0.26
C GLN A 234 -9.20 -5.36 -1.23
N PHE A 235 -8.16 -4.90 -1.90
CA PHE A 235 -7.37 -5.75 -2.79
C PHE A 235 -6.74 -6.92 -2.02
N ALA A 236 -6.05 -6.64 -0.91
CA ALA A 236 -5.41 -7.67 -0.08
C ALA A 236 -6.44 -8.67 0.47
N TYR A 237 -7.62 -8.21 0.88
CA TYR A 237 -8.71 -9.05 1.35
C TYR A 237 -9.17 -10.05 0.26
N HIS A 238 -9.54 -9.54 -0.91
CA HIS A 238 -10.07 -10.38 -1.99
C HIS A 238 -9.03 -11.37 -2.51
N GLU A 239 -7.79 -10.93 -2.71
CA GLU A 239 -6.72 -11.80 -3.18
C GLU A 239 -6.33 -12.87 -2.13
N THR A 240 -6.30 -12.52 -0.84
CA THR A 240 -6.00 -13.47 0.23
C THR A 240 -7.08 -14.53 0.30
N LEU A 241 -8.36 -14.13 0.36
CA LEU A 241 -9.49 -15.04 0.43
C LEU A 241 -9.51 -15.99 -0.77
N ALA A 242 -9.46 -15.45 -2.00
CA ALA A 242 -9.51 -16.25 -3.22
C ALA A 242 -8.38 -17.30 -3.33
N ARG A 243 -7.23 -17.03 -2.70
CA ARG A 243 -6.07 -17.94 -2.73
C ARG A 243 -6.06 -18.96 -1.61
N THR A 244 -6.65 -18.63 -0.48
CA THR A 244 -6.68 -19.51 0.69
C THR A 244 -7.93 -20.37 0.77
N GLU A 245 -8.99 -20.06 0.04
CA GLU A 245 -10.26 -20.80 0.03
C GLU A 245 -10.08 -22.32 -0.17
N LYS A 246 -9.11 -22.73 -0.97
CA LYS A 246 -8.84 -24.14 -1.31
C LYS A 246 -7.59 -24.71 -0.63
N THR A 247 -6.99 -23.97 0.31
CA THR A 247 -5.86 -24.50 1.07
C THR A 247 -6.34 -25.48 2.16
N TYR A 248 -5.42 -26.32 2.64
CA TYR A 248 -5.74 -27.27 3.73
C TYR A 248 -6.15 -26.55 5.03
N ALA A 249 -5.59 -25.36 5.31
CA ALA A 249 -5.93 -24.60 6.50
C ALA A 249 -7.26 -23.81 6.37
N GLY A 250 -7.90 -23.86 5.20
CA GLY A 250 -9.14 -23.15 4.94
C GLY A 250 -8.98 -21.67 4.58
N PRO A 251 -10.09 -20.96 4.36
CA PRO A 251 -10.06 -19.58 3.96
C PRO A 251 -9.47 -18.68 5.07
N GLN A 252 -8.73 -17.67 4.65
CA GLN A 252 -8.15 -16.65 5.52
C GLN A 252 -8.83 -15.32 5.26
N HIS A 253 -9.48 -14.75 6.28
CA HIS A 253 -10.23 -13.50 6.19
C HIS A 253 -9.47 -12.37 6.87
N PRO A 254 -8.76 -11.51 6.11
CA PRO A 254 -8.20 -10.28 6.67
C PRO A 254 -9.29 -9.44 7.34
N ASN A 255 -8.92 -8.74 8.40
CA ASN A 255 -9.85 -7.90 9.15
C ASN A 255 -9.26 -6.51 9.38
N TYR A 256 -10.10 -5.53 9.69
CA TYR A 256 -9.67 -4.18 9.96
C TYR A 256 -10.49 -3.50 11.05
N HIS A 257 -9.86 -2.51 11.69
CA HIS A 257 -10.51 -1.57 12.57
C HIS A 257 -9.99 -0.17 12.26
N ILE A 258 -10.85 0.72 11.80
CA ILE A 258 -10.49 2.10 11.44
C ILE A 258 -11.21 3.06 12.37
N SER A 259 -10.45 3.96 13.00
CA SER A 259 -10.94 5.07 13.80
C SER A 259 -10.22 6.35 13.32
N MET A 260 -10.74 6.90 12.24
CA MET A 260 -10.22 8.11 11.61
C MET A 260 -11.31 9.17 11.52
N THR A 261 -10.90 10.45 11.58
CA THR A 261 -11.73 11.62 11.36
C THR A 261 -11.16 12.45 10.23
N GLY A 262 -11.99 13.21 9.54
CA GLY A 262 -11.61 13.98 8.35
C GLY A 262 -12.33 13.48 7.11
N THR A 263 -11.94 14.00 5.95
CA THR A 263 -12.52 13.65 4.65
C THR A 263 -11.46 13.01 3.76
N GLY A 264 -11.87 12.09 2.89
CA GLY A 264 -11.00 11.39 1.95
C GLY A 264 -10.50 10.04 2.47
N ASP A 265 -9.39 9.57 1.92
CA ASP A 265 -8.71 8.34 2.32
C ASP A 265 -7.19 8.59 2.45
N VAL A 266 -6.49 7.72 3.16
CA VAL A 266 -5.04 7.85 3.35
C VAL A 266 -4.32 7.21 2.18
N VAL A 267 -3.56 7.99 1.43
CA VAL A 267 -2.71 7.48 0.35
C VAL A 267 -1.51 6.76 0.97
N ILE A 268 -1.37 5.47 0.74
CA ILE A 268 -0.23 4.68 1.23
C ILE A 268 0.93 4.72 0.26
N THR A 269 0.66 4.55 -1.04
CA THR A 269 1.69 4.66 -2.08
C THR A 269 1.25 5.59 -3.20
N ASP A 270 2.21 6.33 -3.76
CA ASP A 270 2.04 7.23 -4.88
C ASP A 270 3.01 6.86 -6.00
N ILE A 271 2.47 6.28 -7.07
CA ILE A 271 3.27 5.82 -8.20
C ILE A 271 3.37 6.88 -9.32
N ARG A 272 2.81 8.08 -9.14
CA ARG A 272 2.86 9.17 -10.15
C ARG A 272 4.28 9.65 -10.40
N GLY A 273 5.13 9.66 -9.36
CA GLY A 273 6.54 10.01 -9.46
C GLY A 273 7.43 8.93 -10.08
N ARG A 274 6.92 7.72 -10.30
CA ARG A 274 7.67 6.64 -10.96
C ARG A 274 7.61 6.80 -12.46
N THR A 275 8.64 6.32 -13.11
CA THR A 275 8.81 6.49 -14.56
C THR A 275 8.85 5.15 -15.30
N SER A 276 8.98 4.04 -14.58
CA SER A 276 9.09 2.69 -15.14
C SER A 276 7.90 1.84 -14.72
N PHE A 277 7.17 1.31 -15.70
CA PHE A 277 5.91 0.60 -15.47
C PHE A 277 5.79 -0.67 -16.29
N LEU A 278 5.16 -1.67 -15.70
CA LEU A 278 4.59 -2.82 -16.39
C LEU A 278 3.07 -2.64 -16.43
N SER A 279 2.49 -2.56 -17.61
CA SER A 279 1.04 -2.56 -17.79
C SER A 279 0.59 -3.92 -18.32
N ILE A 280 -0.55 -4.39 -17.86
CA ILE A 280 -1.21 -5.60 -18.36
C ILE A 280 -2.46 -5.15 -19.12
N ASP A 281 -2.57 -5.55 -20.37
CA ASP A 281 -3.64 -5.10 -21.26
C ASP A 281 -5.02 -5.64 -20.86
N ARG A 282 -6.07 -4.96 -21.32
CA ARG A 282 -7.48 -5.25 -20.97
C ARG A 282 -7.93 -6.67 -21.26
N PRO A 283 -7.59 -7.31 -22.42
CA PRO A 283 -8.04 -8.66 -22.73
C PRO A 283 -7.40 -9.73 -21.84
N VAL A 284 -6.20 -9.48 -21.31
CA VAL A 284 -5.47 -10.48 -20.50
C VAL A 284 -6.28 -10.78 -19.24
N ARG A 285 -6.51 -12.08 -19.02
CA ARG A 285 -7.22 -12.60 -17.83
C ARG A 285 -6.51 -13.81 -17.26
N GLY A 286 -6.75 -14.11 -16.00
CA GLY A 286 -6.17 -15.23 -15.28
C GLY A 286 -5.34 -14.80 -14.10
N ARG A 287 -4.69 -15.75 -13.46
CA ARG A 287 -3.74 -15.50 -12.38
C ARG A 287 -2.37 -15.18 -12.96
N LEU A 288 -1.87 -14.00 -12.67
CA LEU A 288 -0.59 -13.51 -13.15
C LEU A 288 0.43 -13.52 -12.02
N SER A 289 1.59 -14.12 -12.23
CA SER A 289 2.75 -14.04 -11.33
C SER A 289 3.88 -13.30 -12.06
N ILE A 290 4.27 -12.15 -11.56
CA ILE A 290 5.34 -11.33 -12.11
C ILE A 290 6.61 -11.61 -11.29
N ARG A 291 7.66 -12.10 -11.97
CA ARG A 291 8.96 -12.41 -11.36
C ARG A 291 10.05 -11.57 -11.98
N ASP A 292 11.00 -11.15 -11.14
CA ASP A 292 12.19 -10.45 -11.60
C ASP A 292 13.20 -11.37 -12.31
N GLY A 293 14.29 -10.79 -12.86
CA GLY A 293 15.34 -11.55 -13.54
C GLY A 293 16.10 -12.56 -12.68
N LYS A 294 15.89 -12.54 -11.34
CA LYS A 294 16.42 -13.52 -10.38
C LYS A 294 15.39 -14.59 -10.01
N GLY A 295 14.19 -14.52 -10.61
CA GLY A 295 13.08 -15.42 -10.32
C GLY A 295 12.31 -15.10 -9.04
N ALA A 296 12.63 -14.01 -8.37
CA ALA A 296 11.89 -13.58 -7.18
C ALA A 296 10.52 -13.04 -7.57
N LEU A 297 9.48 -13.41 -6.81
CA LEU A 297 8.14 -12.92 -7.04
C LEU A 297 8.04 -11.45 -6.62
N VAL A 298 7.56 -10.61 -7.54
CA VAL A 298 7.40 -9.16 -7.35
C VAL A 298 5.93 -8.80 -7.11
N ALA A 299 5.04 -9.46 -7.85
CA ALA A 299 3.60 -9.31 -7.68
C ALA A 299 2.86 -10.57 -8.14
N GLU A 300 1.75 -10.87 -7.49
CA GLU A 300 0.80 -11.89 -7.96
C GLU A 300 -0.63 -11.34 -7.87
N ILE A 301 -1.39 -11.48 -8.96
CA ILE A 301 -2.65 -10.77 -9.16
C ILE A 301 -3.62 -11.68 -9.89
N THR A 302 -4.86 -11.74 -9.42
CA THR A 302 -5.97 -12.31 -10.18
C THR A 302 -6.57 -11.21 -11.06
N LYS A 303 -6.32 -11.28 -12.36
CA LYS A 303 -6.78 -10.27 -13.32
C LYS A 303 -8.00 -10.74 -14.08
N HIS A 304 -9.03 -9.91 -14.08
CA HIS A 304 -10.21 -10.06 -14.93
C HIS A 304 -10.04 -9.26 -16.23
N ALA A 305 -10.68 -9.72 -17.30
CA ALA A 305 -10.73 -8.96 -18.54
C ALA A 305 -11.52 -7.64 -18.36
N GLY A 306 -11.31 -6.68 -19.28
CA GLY A 306 -12.08 -5.43 -19.32
C GLY A 306 -11.35 -4.23 -18.74
N ARG A 307 -10.39 -4.40 -17.83
CA ARG A 307 -9.59 -3.32 -17.24
C ARG A 307 -8.09 -3.57 -17.47
N SER A 308 -7.34 -2.54 -17.79
CA SER A 308 -5.88 -2.58 -17.74
C SER A 308 -5.40 -2.49 -16.30
N LEU A 309 -4.20 -3.00 -16.03
CA LEU A 309 -3.56 -2.92 -14.73
C LEU A 309 -2.16 -2.37 -14.92
N THR A 310 -1.72 -1.48 -14.03
CA THR A 310 -0.39 -0.87 -14.10
C THR A 310 0.35 -1.09 -12.79
N LEU A 311 1.58 -1.59 -12.89
CA LEU A 311 2.49 -1.81 -11.76
C LEU A 311 3.70 -0.91 -11.90
N ALA A 312 4.07 -0.22 -10.83
CA ALA A 312 5.36 0.45 -10.72
C ALA A 312 6.44 -0.59 -10.40
N LEU A 313 7.38 -0.76 -11.31
CA LEU A 313 8.51 -1.70 -11.19
C LEU A 313 9.82 -0.98 -11.44
N ASP A 314 10.91 -1.55 -10.93
CA ASP A 314 12.25 -1.09 -11.28
C ASP A 314 12.61 -1.51 -12.71
N GLU A 315 13.65 -0.90 -13.27
CA GLU A 315 14.20 -1.37 -14.56
C GLU A 315 14.76 -2.80 -14.40
N GLY A 316 14.49 -3.64 -15.39
CA GLY A 316 14.91 -5.03 -15.35
C GLY A 316 14.15 -5.93 -16.31
N ARG A 317 14.57 -7.20 -16.32
CA ARG A 317 13.84 -8.26 -17.01
C ARG A 317 12.84 -8.88 -16.07
N TYR A 318 11.66 -9.16 -16.60
CA TYR A 318 10.57 -9.78 -15.86
C TYR A 318 9.95 -10.91 -16.65
N THR A 319 9.61 -11.98 -15.95
CA THR A 319 8.82 -13.08 -16.48
C THR A 319 7.40 -12.94 -15.92
N VAL A 320 6.42 -12.86 -16.80
CA VAL A 320 5.00 -12.86 -16.45
C VAL A 320 4.45 -14.26 -16.75
N LEU A 321 4.16 -15.01 -15.69
CA LEU A 321 3.49 -16.30 -15.80
C LEU A 321 1.98 -16.07 -15.67
N ARG A 322 1.21 -16.63 -16.60
CA ARG A 322 -0.26 -16.59 -16.59
C ARG A 322 -0.82 -18.00 -16.44
N GLU A 323 -1.61 -18.21 -15.40
CA GLU A 323 -2.44 -19.39 -15.27
C GLU A 323 -3.88 -19.03 -15.63
N ASN A 324 -4.41 -19.67 -16.65
CA ASN A 324 -5.78 -19.49 -17.11
C ASN A 324 -6.38 -20.82 -17.53
N GLU A 325 -7.53 -21.19 -16.96
CA GLU A 325 -8.25 -22.43 -17.26
C GLU A 325 -7.36 -23.69 -17.13
N GLY A 326 -6.50 -23.71 -16.10
CA GLY A 326 -5.60 -24.84 -15.83
C GLY A 326 -4.38 -24.93 -16.75
N LYS A 327 -4.21 -23.99 -17.68
CA LYS A 327 -3.03 -23.89 -18.55
C LYS A 327 -2.08 -22.80 -18.06
N LEU A 328 -0.80 -23.05 -18.22
CA LEU A 328 0.26 -22.10 -17.85
C LEU A 328 0.89 -21.53 -19.13
N PHE A 329 0.97 -20.23 -19.19
CA PHE A 329 1.59 -19.46 -20.27
C PHE A 329 2.66 -18.53 -19.69
N GLN A 330 3.62 -18.14 -20.54
CA GLN A 330 4.71 -17.26 -20.14
C GLN A 330 4.90 -16.13 -21.14
N ALA A 331 5.22 -14.94 -20.64
CA ALA A 331 5.70 -13.82 -21.43
C ALA A 331 6.94 -13.22 -20.75
N GLU A 332 7.95 -12.88 -21.54
CA GLU A 332 9.15 -12.18 -21.06
C GLU A 332 9.12 -10.74 -21.51
N VAL A 333 9.42 -9.82 -20.58
CA VAL A 333 9.42 -8.40 -20.84
C VAL A 333 10.63 -7.71 -20.20
N ALA A 334 11.10 -6.63 -20.80
CA ALA A 334 12.14 -5.78 -20.26
C ALA A 334 11.53 -4.41 -19.94
N VAL A 335 11.42 -4.09 -18.66
CA VAL A 335 11.05 -2.75 -18.18
C VAL A 335 12.31 -1.88 -18.26
N ARG A 336 12.25 -0.82 -19.04
CA ARG A 336 13.34 0.15 -19.18
C ARG A 336 13.07 1.37 -18.33
N LYS A 337 14.12 2.09 -17.99
CA LYS A 337 14.02 3.38 -17.32
C LYS A 337 13.16 4.34 -18.15
N ASN A 338 12.27 5.06 -17.49
CA ASN A 338 11.36 6.02 -18.12
C ASN A 338 10.45 5.41 -19.20
N ALA A 339 10.08 4.15 -19.07
CA ALA A 339 9.25 3.48 -20.07
C ALA A 339 8.09 2.71 -19.43
N ARG A 340 6.99 2.64 -20.18
CA ARG A 340 5.87 1.74 -19.90
C ARG A 340 5.92 0.60 -20.91
N VAL A 341 6.01 -0.63 -20.40
CA VAL A 341 5.90 -1.85 -21.21
C VAL A 341 4.54 -2.46 -20.98
N THR A 342 3.83 -2.79 -22.07
CA THR A 342 2.49 -3.40 -22.00
C THR A 342 2.58 -4.87 -22.39
N VAL A 343 2.16 -5.74 -21.48
CA VAL A 343 1.96 -7.18 -21.75
C VAL A 343 0.59 -7.36 -22.39
N ARG A 344 0.58 -7.93 -23.60
CA ARG A 344 -0.62 -8.23 -24.38
C ARG A 344 -0.86 -9.72 -24.45
N ASP A 345 -2.07 -10.11 -24.85
CA ASP A 345 -2.48 -11.52 -24.91
C ASP A 345 -1.63 -12.35 -25.89
N GLU A 346 -1.27 -11.77 -27.02
CA GLU A 346 -0.42 -12.41 -28.05
C GLU A 346 1.03 -12.64 -27.61
N MET A 347 1.48 -12.06 -26.50
CA MET A 347 2.85 -12.25 -25.98
C MET A 347 2.99 -13.54 -25.15
N PHE A 348 1.89 -14.17 -24.80
CA PHE A 348 1.91 -15.40 -24.01
C PHE A 348 2.03 -16.63 -24.88
N SER A 349 3.05 -17.45 -24.64
CA SER A 349 3.35 -18.72 -25.31
C SER A 349 3.34 -19.89 -24.34
#